data_27b08571c663d1840baf02b484311a56
#
_entry.id   27b08571c663d1840baf02b484311a56
#
_cell.length_a   1.000
_cell.length_b   1.000
_cell.length_c   1.000
_cell.angle_alpha   90.00
_cell.angle_beta   90.00
_cell.angle_gamma   90.00
#
_symmetry.space_group_name_H-M   'P 1'
#
loop_
_entity.id
_entity.type
_entity.pdbx_description
1 polymer ?
#
loop_
_entity_poly.entity_id
_entity_poly.type
_entity_poly.pdbx_seq_one_letter_code
_entity_poly.pdbx_strand_id
1 'polypeptide(L)'
;MTRYQGSRFANREAAVAALELLMPALLSALQNETVGQSGCLHIVVMDPAMGPDVATFEESILYELSLPDPKQWDADYGAYARAKARVSWTTGKDSRVVQLCEPYRLRCGDTNLWGSVAQHGIVVAVSGAQPYFDEALAGCVAHCLRAVAQHRANATGETLALAAD
;
A
#
# COMPACT_ATOMS: atom_id res chain seq x y z
N MET A 1 14.44 19.18 17.25
CA MET A 1 14.15 17.85 16.72
C MET A 1 13.48 18.03 15.36
N THR A 2 14.16 17.69 14.29
CA THR A 2 13.56 17.74 12.96
C THR A 2 12.52 16.64 12.91
N ARG A 3 11.25 17.00 12.89
CA ARG A 3 10.17 16.02 12.70
C ARG A 3 10.33 15.46 11.28
N TYR A 4 10.52 14.17 11.16
CA TYR A 4 10.54 13.54 9.84
C TYR A 4 9.25 13.92 9.11
N GLN A 5 9.42 14.45 7.90
CA GLN A 5 8.30 14.72 7.01
C GLN A 5 8.17 13.53 6.07
N GLY A 6 6.93 13.20 5.69
CA GLY A 6 6.66 12.14 4.73
C GLY A 6 7.29 12.38 3.37
N SER A 7 7.09 11.46 2.44
CA SER A 7 7.64 11.53 1.09
C SER A 7 7.20 12.82 0.38
N ARG A 8 8.17 13.49 -0.24
CA ARG A 8 7.91 14.70 -1.03
C ARG A 8 7.07 14.41 -2.27
N PHE A 9 7.36 13.34 -2.98
CA PHE A 9 6.75 13.03 -4.28
C PHE A 9 5.73 11.88 -4.22
N ALA A 10 5.94 10.90 -3.34
CA ALA A 10 4.97 9.84 -3.09
C ALA A 10 4.10 10.20 -1.88
N ASN A 11 3.47 11.36 -1.94
CA ASN A 11 2.60 11.90 -0.90
C ASN A 11 1.13 11.48 -1.11
N ARG A 12 0.23 11.96 -0.25
CA ARG A 12 -1.20 11.62 -0.31
C ARG A 12 -1.83 11.90 -1.68
N GLU A 13 -1.54 13.06 -2.29
CA GLU A 13 -2.07 13.43 -3.59
C GLU A 13 -1.56 12.49 -4.71
N ALA A 14 -0.32 12.02 -4.58
CA ALA A 14 0.22 11.02 -5.50
C ALA A 14 -0.48 9.66 -5.34
N ALA A 15 -0.80 9.25 -4.12
CA ALA A 15 -1.55 8.02 -3.86
C ALA A 15 -2.97 8.10 -4.43
N VAL A 16 -3.66 9.23 -4.25
CA VAL A 16 -4.98 9.46 -4.85
C VAL A 16 -4.90 9.38 -6.37
N ALA A 17 -3.94 10.06 -7.00
CA ALA A 17 -3.75 10.04 -8.45
C ALA A 17 -3.46 8.62 -8.98
N ALA A 18 -2.65 7.84 -8.27
CA ALA A 18 -2.38 6.45 -8.63
C ALA A 18 -3.64 5.56 -8.58
N LEU A 19 -4.47 5.74 -7.54
CA LEU A 19 -5.73 5.01 -7.41
C LEU A 19 -6.76 5.45 -8.46
N GLU A 20 -6.83 6.73 -8.80
CA GLU A 20 -7.70 7.23 -9.87
C GLU A 20 -7.34 6.62 -11.23
N LEU A 21 -6.05 6.49 -11.55
CA LEU A 21 -5.58 5.82 -12.76
C LEU A 21 -6.02 4.35 -12.82
N LEU A 22 -6.09 3.68 -11.68
CA LEU A 22 -6.44 2.28 -11.58
C LEU A 22 -7.92 2.03 -11.33
N MET A 23 -8.70 3.07 -11.07
CA MET A 23 -10.13 2.93 -10.71
C MET A 23 -10.92 2.05 -11.68
N PRO A 24 -10.78 2.15 -13.02
CA PRO A 24 -11.49 1.25 -13.91
C PRO A 24 -11.16 -0.23 -13.68
N ALA A 25 -9.90 -0.56 -13.41
CA ALA A 25 -9.48 -1.93 -13.12
C ALA A 25 -9.99 -2.41 -11.74
N LEU A 26 -9.96 -1.55 -10.73
CA LEU A 26 -10.49 -1.84 -9.40
C LEU A 26 -11.99 -2.10 -9.44
N LEU A 27 -12.75 -1.30 -10.15
CA LEU A 27 -14.19 -1.47 -10.33
C LEU A 27 -14.52 -2.74 -11.10
N SER A 28 -13.73 -3.08 -12.12
CA SER A 28 -13.85 -4.34 -12.85
C SER A 28 -13.56 -5.54 -11.94
N ALA A 29 -12.55 -5.46 -11.09
CA ALA A 29 -12.19 -6.50 -10.13
C ALA A 29 -13.32 -6.78 -9.13
N LEU A 30 -14.01 -5.75 -8.65
CA LEU A 30 -15.16 -5.89 -7.74
C LEU A 30 -16.30 -6.71 -8.32
N GLN A 31 -16.49 -6.69 -9.63
CA GLN A 31 -17.57 -7.38 -10.33
C GLN A 31 -17.16 -8.75 -10.85
N ASN A 32 -15.90 -9.14 -10.69
CA ASN A 32 -15.37 -10.39 -11.21
C ASN A 32 -15.24 -11.44 -10.12
N GLU A 33 -16.14 -12.44 -10.16
CA GLU A 33 -16.17 -13.53 -9.17
C GLU A 33 -14.88 -14.38 -9.14
N THR A 34 -14.10 -14.39 -10.23
CA THR A 34 -12.79 -15.05 -10.25
C THR A 34 -11.78 -14.29 -9.37
N VAL A 35 -11.89 -12.96 -9.32
CA VAL A 35 -11.04 -12.11 -8.47
C VAL A 35 -11.44 -12.27 -7.01
N GLY A 36 -12.72 -12.20 -6.71
CA GLY A 36 -13.24 -12.37 -5.36
C GLY A 36 -14.75 -12.36 -5.33
N GLN A 37 -15.31 -12.96 -4.29
CA GLN A 37 -16.77 -13.08 -4.13
C GLN A 37 -17.35 -12.05 -3.16
N SER A 38 -16.50 -11.30 -2.47
CA SER A 38 -16.96 -10.31 -1.48
C SER A 38 -17.64 -9.10 -2.11
N GLY A 39 -17.25 -8.75 -3.35
CA GLY A 39 -17.65 -7.48 -3.97
C GLY A 39 -17.09 -6.25 -3.26
N CYS A 40 -16.09 -6.42 -2.40
CA CYS A 40 -15.50 -5.39 -1.57
C CYS A 40 -13.98 -5.36 -1.76
N LEU A 41 -13.39 -4.18 -1.68
CA LEU A 41 -11.94 -3.99 -1.61
C LEU A 41 -11.64 -2.86 -0.61
N HIS A 42 -10.62 -3.08 0.21
CA HIS A 42 -9.98 -2.01 0.96
C HIS A 42 -8.50 -1.98 0.65
N ILE A 43 -7.98 -0.79 0.37
CA ILE A 43 -6.61 -0.56 -0.06
C ILE A 43 -5.95 0.36 0.95
N VAL A 44 -4.78 -0.03 1.44
CA VAL A 44 -3.93 0.77 2.33
C VAL A 44 -2.64 1.09 1.59
N VAL A 45 -2.29 2.37 1.52
CA VAL A 45 -1.05 2.86 0.92
C VAL A 45 -0.21 3.48 2.02
N MET A 46 1.03 3.01 2.21
CA MET A 46 1.94 3.53 3.21
C MET A 46 2.87 4.59 2.62
N ASP A 47 3.27 5.54 3.45
CA ASP A 47 4.27 6.55 3.08
C ASP A 47 5.67 5.89 3.02
N PRO A 48 6.35 5.90 1.87
CA PRO A 48 7.65 5.24 1.73
C PRO A 48 8.79 5.91 2.52
N ALA A 49 8.60 7.15 2.97
CA ALA A 49 9.58 7.85 3.81
C ALA A 49 9.33 7.66 5.31
N MET A 50 8.23 7.02 5.70
CA MET A 50 7.80 6.84 7.08
C MET A 50 7.88 5.37 7.49
N GLY A 51 9.10 4.86 7.63
CA GLY A 51 9.34 3.47 8.04
C GLY A 51 9.25 3.26 9.56
N PRO A 52 9.37 2.00 10.03
CA PRO A 52 9.25 1.64 11.44
C PRO A 52 10.27 2.33 12.36
N ASP A 53 11.39 2.78 11.80
CA ASP A 53 12.46 3.44 12.56
C ASP A 53 12.14 4.91 12.89
N VAL A 54 11.18 5.52 12.20
CA VAL A 54 10.92 6.96 12.28
C VAL A 54 9.48 7.32 12.61
N ALA A 55 8.55 6.38 12.49
CA ALA A 55 7.12 6.63 12.68
C ALA A 55 6.39 5.41 13.26
N THR A 56 5.19 5.63 13.78
CA THR A 56 4.24 4.56 14.08
C THR A 56 3.58 4.08 12.79
N PHE A 57 2.96 2.91 12.84
CA PHE A 57 2.22 2.36 11.70
C PHE A 57 1.10 3.31 11.25
N GLU A 58 0.35 3.83 12.19
CA GLU A 58 -0.78 4.74 11.92
C GLU A 58 -0.33 6.06 11.29
N GLU A 59 0.78 6.63 11.75
CA GLU A 59 1.38 7.85 11.16
C GLU A 59 1.93 7.63 9.75
N SER A 60 2.26 6.38 9.43
CA SER A 60 2.82 5.99 8.13
C SER A 60 1.76 5.69 7.08
N ILE A 61 0.47 5.62 7.45
CA ILE A 61 -0.62 5.43 6.49
C ILE A 61 -0.79 6.73 5.69
N LEU A 62 -0.51 6.64 4.40
CA LEU A 62 -0.60 7.76 3.48
C LEU A 62 -2.03 8.00 3.01
N TYR A 63 -2.70 6.92 2.62
CA TYR A 63 -4.08 6.94 2.13
C TYR A 63 -4.74 5.56 2.25
N GLU A 64 -6.05 5.59 2.42
CA GLU A 64 -6.88 4.38 2.38
C GLU A 64 -8.08 4.60 1.47
N LEU A 65 -8.46 3.56 0.73
CA LEU A 65 -9.64 3.56 -0.14
C LEU A 65 -10.50 2.34 0.17
N SER A 66 -11.79 2.58 0.39
CA SER A 66 -12.81 1.54 0.56
C SER A 66 -13.74 1.51 -0.65
N LEU A 67 -13.96 0.33 -1.21
CA LEU A 67 -14.86 0.08 -2.34
C LEU A 67 -15.72 -1.16 -2.06
N PRO A 68 -17.04 -1.06 -2.11
CA PRO A 68 -17.85 0.13 -1.95
C PRO A 68 -17.81 0.70 -0.53
N ASP A 69 -18.82 1.49 -0.12
CA ASP A 69 -18.93 2.05 1.24
C ASP A 69 -18.80 0.92 2.29
N PRO A 70 -17.94 1.08 3.33
CA PRO A 70 -17.76 0.09 4.40
C PRO A 70 -19.04 -0.37 5.09
N LYS A 71 -20.09 0.42 5.09
CA LYS A 71 -21.41 0.04 5.63
C LYS A 71 -22.04 -1.15 4.92
N GLN A 72 -21.58 -1.48 3.72
CA GLN A 72 -22.06 -2.62 2.91
C GLN A 72 -21.19 -3.87 3.07
N TRP A 73 -20.16 -3.82 3.89
CA TRP A 73 -19.23 -4.93 4.06
C TRP A 73 -19.81 -6.00 4.97
N ASP A 74 -19.46 -7.25 4.67
CA ASP A 74 -19.77 -8.43 5.48
C ASP A 74 -18.63 -8.83 6.45
N ALA A 75 -17.48 -8.17 6.33
CA ALA A 75 -16.30 -8.38 7.19
C ALA A 75 -15.49 -7.08 7.28
N ASP A 76 -14.55 -7.01 8.23
CA ASP A 76 -13.69 -5.84 8.39
C ASP A 76 -12.46 -5.90 7.46
N TYR A 77 -12.67 -5.61 6.18
CA TYR A 77 -11.60 -5.60 5.18
C TYR A 77 -10.55 -4.53 5.45
N GLY A 78 -10.94 -3.43 6.13
CA GLY A 78 -10.00 -2.40 6.57
C GLY A 78 -8.99 -2.94 7.58
N ALA A 79 -9.45 -3.63 8.61
CA ALA A 79 -8.58 -4.26 9.59
C ALA A 79 -7.67 -5.32 8.95
N TYR A 80 -8.20 -6.12 8.02
CA TYR A 80 -7.40 -7.13 7.32
C TYR A 80 -6.33 -6.51 6.43
N ALA A 81 -6.66 -5.48 5.67
CA ALA A 81 -5.68 -4.79 4.82
C ALA A 81 -4.58 -4.12 5.65
N ARG A 82 -4.93 -3.47 6.76
CA ARG A 82 -3.95 -2.87 7.69
C ARG A 82 -3.05 -3.93 8.32
N ALA A 83 -3.60 -5.07 8.70
CA ALA A 83 -2.81 -6.17 9.26
C ALA A 83 -1.78 -6.70 8.24
N LYS A 84 -2.19 -6.87 6.98
CA LYS A 84 -1.29 -7.25 5.88
C LYS A 84 -0.23 -6.17 5.62
N ALA A 85 -0.63 -4.90 5.55
CA ALA A 85 0.28 -3.77 5.37
C ALA A 85 1.34 -3.73 6.48
N ARG A 86 0.95 -3.99 7.72
CA ARG A 86 1.87 -4.00 8.87
C ARG A 86 3.00 -5.02 8.68
N VAL A 87 2.70 -6.23 8.19
CA VAL A 87 3.72 -7.25 7.90
C VAL A 87 4.73 -6.72 6.87
N SER A 88 4.27 -6.20 5.75
CA SER A 88 5.16 -5.66 4.71
C SER A 88 5.92 -4.42 5.16
N TRP A 89 5.28 -3.53 5.91
CA TRP A 89 5.89 -2.31 6.43
C TRP A 89 7.01 -2.60 7.44
N THR A 90 6.82 -3.59 8.31
CA THR A 90 7.85 -3.97 9.31
C THR A 90 8.98 -4.80 8.75
N THR A 91 8.73 -5.59 7.70
CA THR A 91 9.71 -6.53 7.15
C THR A 91 10.39 -6.05 5.87
N GLY A 92 9.80 -5.07 5.17
CA GLY A 92 10.25 -4.62 3.85
C GLY A 92 10.06 -5.68 2.76
N LYS A 93 9.14 -6.64 2.96
CA LYS A 93 8.89 -7.77 2.06
C LYS A 93 7.41 -7.93 1.77
N ASP A 94 7.11 -8.54 0.63
CA ASP A 94 5.73 -8.94 0.33
C ASP A 94 5.24 -9.90 1.41
N SER A 95 4.00 -9.70 1.89
CA SER A 95 3.46 -10.53 2.98
C SER A 95 3.42 -12.01 2.63
N ARG A 96 3.20 -12.37 1.36
CA ARG A 96 3.28 -13.75 0.89
C ARG A 96 4.66 -14.36 1.13
N VAL A 97 5.72 -13.63 0.83
CA VAL A 97 7.10 -14.11 1.06
C VAL A 97 7.34 -14.36 2.55
N VAL A 98 6.89 -13.43 3.39
CA VAL A 98 7.02 -13.61 4.85
C VAL A 98 6.22 -14.83 5.31
N GLN A 99 4.97 -14.96 4.89
CA GLN A 99 4.08 -16.05 5.32
C GLN A 99 4.57 -17.44 4.88
N LEU A 100 5.04 -17.57 3.64
CA LEU A 100 5.34 -18.89 3.05
C LEU A 100 6.82 -19.27 3.14
N CYS A 101 7.73 -18.28 3.15
CA CYS A 101 9.16 -18.55 3.06
C CYS A 101 9.94 -18.13 4.33
N GLU A 102 9.46 -17.11 5.04
CA GLU A 102 10.17 -16.52 6.17
C GLU A 102 9.27 -16.32 7.40
N PRO A 103 8.50 -17.35 7.83
CA PRO A 103 7.53 -17.21 8.93
C PRO A 103 8.17 -16.80 10.27
N TYR A 104 9.46 -16.99 10.42
CA TYR A 104 10.24 -16.54 11.57
C TYR A 104 10.34 -15.01 11.71
N ARG A 105 9.92 -14.25 10.70
CA ARG A 105 9.81 -12.78 10.77
C ARG A 105 8.47 -12.31 11.32
N LEU A 106 7.48 -13.17 11.41
CA LEU A 106 6.18 -12.82 11.96
C LEU A 106 6.32 -12.57 13.47
N ARG A 107 5.64 -11.52 13.92
CA ARG A 107 5.56 -11.15 15.34
C ARG A 107 4.27 -11.66 15.95
N CYS A 108 4.24 -11.73 17.27
CA CYS A 108 2.98 -11.99 17.98
C CYS A 108 1.96 -10.91 17.60
N GLY A 109 0.78 -11.32 17.17
CA GLY A 109 -0.30 -10.44 16.72
C GLY A 109 -0.30 -10.11 15.22
N ASP A 110 0.72 -10.55 14.46
CA ASP A 110 0.69 -10.45 13.01
C ASP A 110 -0.37 -11.39 12.41
N THR A 111 -0.94 -10.98 11.28
CA THR A 111 -1.90 -11.81 10.54
C THR A 111 -1.19 -12.93 9.79
N ASN A 112 -1.91 -14.03 9.57
CA ASN A 112 -1.52 -15.09 8.63
C ASN A 112 -2.10 -14.87 7.22
N LEU A 113 -2.85 -13.81 7.01
CA LEU A 113 -3.34 -13.41 5.69
C LEU A 113 -2.24 -12.71 4.90
N TRP A 114 -2.24 -12.88 3.59
CA TRP A 114 -1.34 -12.16 2.72
C TRP A 114 -2.09 -11.43 1.59
N GLY A 115 -1.44 -10.52 0.92
CA GLY A 115 -2.03 -9.62 -0.08
C GLY A 115 -1.49 -8.19 0.05
N SER A 116 -0.29 -8.04 0.61
CA SER A 116 0.46 -6.79 0.59
C SER A 116 1.81 -6.98 -0.09
N VAL A 117 2.33 -5.89 -0.65
CA VAL A 117 3.62 -5.83 -1.32
C VAL A 117 4.51 -4.77 -0.68
N ALA A 118 5.83 -4.97 -0.81
CA ALA A 118 6.84 -3.98 -0.48
C ALA A 118 7.78 -3.82 -1.68
N GLN A 119 7.40 -2.97 -2.63
CA GLN A 119 8.11 -2.79 -3.89
C GLN A 119 8.93 -1.51 -3.85
N HIS A 120 10.25 -1.65 -3.84
CA HIS A 120 11.17 -0.51 -3.76
C HIS A 120 10.88 0.43 -2.59
N GLY A 121 10.48 -0.11 -1.44
CA GLY A 121 10.11 0.65 -0.25
C GLY A 121 8.67 1.17 -0.23
N ILE A 122 7.92 1.01 -1.31
CA ILE A 122 6.49 1.35 -1.35
C ILE A 122 5.69 0.15 -0.86
N VAL A 123 4.97 0.32 0.24
CA VAL A 123 4.08 -0.70 0.79
C VAL A 123 2.64 -0.38 0.46
N VAL A 124 1.97 -1.36 -0.14
CA VAL A 124 0.52 -1.32 -0.42
C VAL A 124 -0.08 -2.64 0.02
N ALA A 125 -1.24 -2.60 0.62
CA ALA A 125 -2.03 -3.79 0.97
C ALA A 125 -3.44 -3.69 0.42
N VAL A 126 -3.97 -4.82 0.02
CA VAL A 126 -5.37 -4.97 -0.42
C VAL A 126 -6.02 -6.10 0.34
N SER A 127 -7.29 -5.97 0.66
CA SER A 127 -8.13 -7.02 1.22
C SER A 127 -9.53 -6.98 0.62
N GLY A 128 -10.08 -8.16 0.36
CA GLY A 128 -11.44 -8.34 -0.16
C GLY A 128 -11.52 -9.31 -1.34
N ALA A 129 -10.42 -9.55 -2.04
CA ALA A 129 -10.31 -10.54 -3.12
C ALA A 129 -9.64 -11.84 -2.63
N GLN A 130 -9.36 -12.75 -3.55
CA GLN A 130 -8.48 -13.88 -3.26
C GLN A 130 -7.06 -13.36 -2.96
N PRO A 131 -6.28 -14.01 -2.08
CA PRO A 131 -4.99 -13.48 -1.63
C PRO A 131 -4.02 -13.12 -2.77
N TYR A 132 -3.96 -13.93 -3.82
CA TYR A 132 -3.11 -13.67 -4.98
C TYR A 132 -3.61 -12.50 -5.87
N PHE A 133 -4.90 -12.21 -5.87
CA PHE A 133 -5.45 -11.01 -6.50
C PHE A 133 -5.30 -9.78 -5.61
N ASP A 134 -5.45 -9.91 -4.30
CA ASP A 134 -5.11 -8.85 -3.35
C ASP A 134 -3.65 -8.39 -3.57
N GLU A 135 -2.70 -9.35 -3.65
CA GLU A 135 -1.29 -9.07 -3.93
C GLU A 135 -1.09 -8.42 -5.30
N ALA A 136 -1.76 -8.90 -6.34
CA ALA A 136 -1.66 -8.35 -7.69
C ALA A 136 -2.17 -6.90 -7.76
N LEU A 137 -3.33 -6.63 -7.16
CA LEU A 137 -3.90 -5.27 -7.10
C LEU A 137 -3.00 -4.34 -6.28
N ALA A 138 -2.47 -4.81 -5.15
CA ALA A 138 -1.51 -4.05 -4.35
C ALA A 138 -0.26 -3.70 -5.17
N GLY A 139 0.27 -4.64 -5.96
CA GLY A 139 1.38 -4.43 -6.87
C GLY A 139 1.09 -3.38 -7.93
N CYS A 140 -0.09 -3.41 -8.55
CA CYS A 140 -0.52 -2.41 -9.51
C CYS A 140 -0.53 -1.00 -8.90
N VAL A 141 -1.10 -0.86 -7.70
CA VAL A 141 -1.13 0.43 -6.99
C VAL A 141 0.28 0.92 -6.67
N ALA A 142 1.15 0.04 -6.17
CA ALA A 142 2.54 0.38 -5.85
C ALA A 142 3.31 0.86 -7.08
N HIS A 143 3.16 0.19 -8.22
CA HIS A 143 3.78 0.60 -9.47
C HIS A 143 3.24 1.94 -9.99
N CYS A 144 1.92 2.16 -9.93
CA CYS A 144 1.33 3.44 -10.32
C CYS A 144 1.78 4.58 -9.42
N LEU A 145 1.84 4.38 -8.09
CA LEU A 145 2.35 5.38 -7.17
C LEU A 145 3.81 5.75 -7.47
N ARG A 146 4.65 4.75 -7.74
CA ARG A 146 6.03 4.97 -8.14
C ARG A 146 6.12 5.81 -9.42
N ALA A 147 5.29 5.49 -10.44
CA ALA A 147 5.27 6.23 -11.70
C ALA A 147 4.80 7.68 -11.51
N VAL A 148 3.75 7.92 -10.72
CA VAL A 148 3.26 9.26 -10.39
C VAL A 148 4.33 10.07 -9.65
N ALA A 149 4.99 9.47 -8.66
CA ALA A 149 6.06 10.11 -7.91
C ALA A 149 7.25 10.48 -8.81
N GLN A 150 7.64 9.58 -9.71
CA GLN A 150 8.72 9.84 -10.68
C GLN A 150 8.35 10.98 -11.65
N HIS A 151 7.13 10.98 -12.15
CA HIS A 151 6.64 12.06 -13.02
C HIS A 151 6.70 13.42 -12.30
N ARG A 152 6.25 13.47 -11.06
CA ARG A 152 6.31 14.69 -10.22
C ARG A 152 7.73 15.14 -9.96
N ALA A 153 8.64 14.22 -9.64
CA ALA A 153 10.05 14.53 -9.43
C ALA A 153 10.68 15.13 -10.70
N ASN A 154 10.39 14.57 -11.85
CA ASN A 154 10.89 15.07 -13.13
C ASN A 154 10.31 16.46 -13.49
N ALA A 155 9.06 16.72 -13.09
CA ALA A 155 8.37 17.97 -13.40
C ALA A 155 8.86 19.18 -12.58
N THR A 156 9.56 18.95 -11.45
CA THR A 156 10.05 20.06 -10.62
C THR A 156 11.17 20.85 -11.27
N GLY A 157 11.89 20.27 -12.25
CA GLY A 157 13.05 20.90 -12.88
C GLY A 157 14.20 21.19 -11.91
N GLU A 158 14.07 20.77 -10.64
CA GLU A 158 15.13 20.93 -9.64
C GLU A 158 16.28 19.99 -9.96
N THR A 159 17.42 20.55 -10.31
CA THR A 159 18.67 19.82 -10.24
C THR A 159 19.00 19.62 -8.77
N LEU A 160 19.19 18.37 -8.34
CA LEU A 160 19.80 18.08 -7.05
C LEU A 160 21.26 18.57 -7.10
N ALA A 161 21.45 19.87 -6.98
CA ALA A 161 22.77 20.43 -6.74
C ALA A 161 23.11 20.14 -5.28
N LEU A 162 24.20 19.44 -5.04
CA LEU A 162 24.85 19.49 -3.73
C LEU A 162 25.08 20.97 -3.44
N ALA A 163 24.61 21.45 -2.28
CA ALA A 163 24.91 22.80 -1.88
C ALA A 163 26.42 23.02 -2.00
N ALA A 164 26.83 24.01 -2.77
CA ALA A 164 28.21 24.44 -2.76
C ALA A 164 28.53 24.94 -1.35
N ASP A 165 29.54 24.39 -0.71
CA ASP A 165 30.06 24.85 0.58
C ASP A 165 30.47 26.35 0.55
#